data_25855cdcfaa64e92fe6c1e69f4540f7a
#
_entry.id   25855cdcfaa64e92fe6c1e69f4540f7a
#
_cell.length_a   1.000
_cell.length_b   1.000
_cell.length_c   1.000
_cell.angle_alpha   90.00
_cell.angle_beta   90.00
_cell.angle_gamma   90.00
#
_symmetry.space_group_name_H-M   'P 1'
#
loop_
_entity.id
_entity.type
_entity.pdbx_description
1 polymer ?
#
loop_
_entity_poly.entity_id
_entity_poly.type
_entity_poly.pdbx_seq_one_letter_code
_entity_poly.pdbx_strand_id
1 'polypeptide(L)'
;MDNIRTRLREQAASRNRKILLGVLALAFIVLCAFAMEKTIGSRITDVVIDKSAITEEKAIFIPLRKLDTNIIAVKASDGTYRLAFDDCIGCYYENGKHGRYSNNSDNTGVVCDTCGSEIMYDDMGFLTEESMPYPIAETEIISNEDQFIIPEKYLMNKKAVLENLSKGKK
;
A
#
# COMPACT_ATOMS: atom_id res chain seq x y z
N MET A 1 35.16 38.52 -49.72
CA MET A 1 35.06 37.14 -49.20
C MET A 1 34.59 37.03 -47.74
N ASP A 2 34.78 38.06 -46.93
CA ASP A 2 34.44 38.03 -45.49
C ASP A 2 32.95 37.99 -45.18
N ASN A 3 32.11 38.60 -45.99
CA ASN A 3 30.66 38.71 -45.78
C ASN A 3 29.93 37.36 -45.86
N ILE A 4 30.44 36.41 -46.65
CA ILE A 4 29.84 35.07 -46.78
C ILE A 4 30.20 34.22 -45.56
N ARG A 5 31.42 34.31 -45.04
CA ARG A 5 31.84 33.56 -43.86
C ARG A 5 31.11 34.02 -42.60
N THR A 6 30.83 35.31 -42.47
CA THR A 6 30.04 35.84 -41.32
C THR A 6 28.62 35.34 -41.35
N ARG A 7 27.94 35.39 -42.52
CA ARG A 7 26.58 34.87 -42.67
C ARG A 7 26.44 33.36 -42.37
N LEU A 8 27.40 32.55 -42.81
CA LEU A 8 27.42 31.12 -42.52
C LEU A 8 27.60 30.83 -41.01
N ARG A 9 28.43 31.61 -40.32
CA ARG A 9 28.62 31.50 -38.87
C ARG A 9 27.34 31.88 -38.11
N GLU A 10 26.64 32.92 -38.50
CA GLU A 10 25.37 33.36 -37.90
C GLU A 10 24.27 32.34 -38.13
N GLN A 11 24.17 31.75 -39.32
CA GLN A 11 23.21 30.68 -39.61
C GLN A 11 23.50 29.42 -38.79
N ALA A 12 24.75 29.02 -38.65
CA ALA A 12 25.15 27.89 -37.83
C ALA A 12 24.85 28.12 -36.35
N ALA A 13 25.13 29.32 -35.83
CA ALA A 13 24.83 29.70 -34.44
C ALA A 13 23.32 29.69 -34.17
N SER A 14 22.50 30.21 -35.10
CA SER A 14 21.04 30.19 -34.99
C SER A 14 20.48 28.77 -34.99
N ARG A 15 21.00 27.90 -35.88
CA ARG A 15 20.59 26.49 -35.94
C ARG A 15 20.93 25.74 -34.66
N ASN A 16 22.15 25.92 -34.14
CA ASN A 16 22.59 25.28 -32.89
C ASN A 16 21.78 25.76 -31.70
N ARG A 17 21.42 27.06 -31.65
CA ARG A 17 20.53 27.60 -30.60
C ARG A 17 19.13 27.00 -30.64
N LYS A 18 18.56 26.77 -31.83
CA LYS A 18 17.24 26.09 -31.98
C LYS A 18 17.29 24.63 -31.56
N ILE A 19 18.37 23.92 -31.90
CA ILE A 19 18.58 22.53 -31.47
C ILE A 19 18.74 22.47 -29.96
N LEU A 20 19.52 23.36 -29.34
CA LEU A 20 19.71 23.42 -27.91
C LEU A 20 18.39 23.68 -27.16
N LEU A 21 17.58 24.62 -27.65
CA LEU A 21 16.25 24.91 -27.09
C LEU A 21 15.29 23.70 -27.21
N GLY A 22 15.34 22.97 -28.32
CA GLY A 22 14.55 21.75 -28.49
C GLY A 22 14.94 20.63 -27.51
N VAL A 23 16.26 20.44 -27.31
CA VAL A 23 16.77 19.45 -26.33
C VAL A 23 16.39 19.83 -24.90
N LEU A 24 16.49 21.11 -24.53
CA LEU A 24 16.09 21.59 -23.20
C LEU A 24 14.57 21.42 -22.97
N ALA A 25 13.74 21.69 -23.99
CA ALA A 25 12.29 21.49 -23.89
C ALA A 25 11.94 20.01 -23.70
N LEU A 26 12.59 19.11 -24.45
CA LEU A 26 12.42 17.67 -24.29
C LEU A 26 12.84 17.17 -22.90
N ALA A 27 14.00 17.61 -22.41
CA ALA A 27 14.48 17.28 -21.07
C ALA A 27 13.50 17.75 -19.98
N PHE A 28 12.93 18.95 -20.14
CA PHE A 28 11.93 19.49 -19.21
C PHE A 28 10.64 18.66 -19.21
N ILE A 29 10.15 18.24 -20.39
CA ILE A 29 8.95 17.37 -20.51
C ILE A 29 9.19 16.03 -19.80
N VAL A 30 10.36 15.41 -20.01
CA VAL A 30 10.72 14.16 -19.36
C VAL A 30 10.81 14.32 -17.84
N LEU A 31 11.42 15.39 -17.35
CA LEU A 31 11.48 15.71 -15.92
C LEU A 31 10.09 15.93 -15.31
N CYS A 32 9.20 16.63 -16.01
CA CYS A 32 7.81 16.82 -15.58
C CYS A 32 7.04 15.48 -15.53
N ALA A 33 7.23 14.61 -16.52
CA ALA A 33 6.61 13.29 -16.54
C ALA A 33 7.06 12.43 -15.35
N PHE A 34 8.38 12.40 -15.06
CA PHE A 34 8.92 11.71 -13.86
C PHE A 34 8.42 12.30 -12.54
N ALA A 35 8.27 13.63 -12.46
CA ALA A 35 7.73 14.29 -11.27
C ALA A 35 6.24 13.97 -11.06
N MET A 36 5.47 13.88 -12.15
CA MET A 36 4.06 13.50 -12.08
C MET A 36 3.88 12.04 -11.65
N GLU A 37 4.66 11.10 -12.16
CA GLU A 37 4.61 9.69 -11.70
C GLU A 37 4.89 9.57 -10.20
N LYS A 38 5.90 10.28 -9.68
CA LYS A 38 6.17 10.29 -8.23
C LYS A 38 5.02 10.86 -7.41
N THR A 39 4.31 11.85 -7.91
CA THR A 39 3.23 12.52 -7.17
C THR A 39 1.94 11.69 -7.21
N ILE A 40 1.59 11.10 -8.34
CA ILE A 40 0.42 10.22 -8.49
C ILE A 40 0.64 8.91 -7.72
N GLY A 41 1.86 8.38 -7.72
CA GLY A 41 2.24 7.18 -7.00
C GLY A 41 2.25 7.31 -5.47
N SER A 42 2.10 8.50 -4.87
CA SER A 42 2.24 8.72 -3.42
C SER A 42 0.92 8.82 -2.65
N ARG A 43 -0.23 8.92 -3.30
CA ARG A 43 -1.53 8.98 -2.63
C ARG A 43 -1.98 7.60 -2.16
N ILE A 44 -2.38 7.50 -0.89
CA ILE A 44 -3.23 6.43 -0.40
C ILE A 44 -4.62 6.72 -0.96
N THR A 45 -5.36 5.71 -1.34
CA THR A 45 -6.73 5.84 -1.86
C THR A 45 -7.63 4.91 -1.06
N ASP A 46 -8.95 5.08 -1.17
CA ASP A 46 -9.90 4.12 -0.64
C ASP A 46 -9.58 2.72 -1.16
N VAL A 47 -9.71 1.73 -0.28
CA VAL A 47 -9.57 0.31 -0.64
C VAL A 47 -10.95 -0.30 -0.74
N VAL A 48 -11.27 -0.82 -1.92
CA VAL A 48 -12.54 -1.51 -2.19
C VAL A 48 -12.28 -3.01 -2.22
N ILE A 49 -13.06 -3.76 -1.46
CA ILE A 49 -12.97 -5.22 -1.35
C ILE A 49 -14.32 -5.81 -1.71
N ASP A 50 -14.38 -6.60 -2.76
CA ASP A 50 -15.60 -7.31 -3.15
C ASP A 50 -15.87 -8.46 -2.16
N LYS A 51 -17.03 -8.47 -1.56
CA LYS A 51 -17.45 -9.53 -0.61
C LYS A 51 -17.47 -10.91 -1.24
N SER A 52 -17.75 -10.99 -2.54
CA SER A 52 -17.74 -12.25 -3.30
C SER A 52 -16.34 -12.88 -3.41
N ALA A 53 -15.27 -12.09 -3.22
CA ALA A 53 -13.91 -12.60 -3.21
C ALA A 53 -13.50 -13.18 -1.85
N ILE A 54 -14.28 -12.91 -0.79
CA ILE A 54 -14.00 -13.35 0.58
C ILE A 54 -14.78 -14.64 0.85
N THR A 55 -14.06 -15.73 1.09
CA THR A 55 -14.65 -17.05 1.33
C THR A 55 -14.38 -17.56 2.75
N GLU A 56 -15.05 -18.66 3.13
CA GLU A 56 -14.78 -19.38 4.38
C GLU A 56 -13.57 -20.34 4.24
N GLU A 57 -13.16 -20.63 3.00
CA GLU A 57 -12.12 -21.63 2.74
C GLU A 57 -10.72 -21.17 3.17
N LYS A 58 -10.43 -19.89 3.03
CA LYS A 58 -9.14 -19.30 3.42
C LYS A 58 -9.19 -17.78 3.44
N ALA A 59 -8.34 -17.18 4.27
CA ALA A 59 -8.14 -15.74 4.27
C ALA A 59 -7.45 -15.28 2.99
N ILE A 60 -7.87 -14.13 2.46
CA ILE A 60 -7.20 -13.41 1.38
C ILE A 60 -6.38 -12.24 1.94
N PHE A 61 -5.27 -11.94 1.27
CA PHE A 61 -4.34 -10.88 1.66
C PHE A 61 -4.32 -9.81 0.58
N ILE A 62 -4.83 -8.62 0.91
CA ILE A 62 -4.99 -7.51 -0.02
C ILE A 62 -3.86 -6.49 0.22
N PRO A 63 -2.93 -6.29 -0.73
CA PRO A 63 -1.74 -5.49 -0.48
C PRO A 63 -2.03 -4.00 -0.38
N LEU A 64 -1.59 -3.39 0.71
CA LEU A 64 -1.54 -1.95 0.95
C LEU A 64 -0.13 -1.42 0.71
N ARG A 65 0.32 -1.43 -0.55
CA ARG A 65 1.71 -1.12 -0.92
C ARG A 65 2.27 0.17 -0.33
N LYS A 66 1.42 1.17 -0.06
CA LYS A 66 1.81 2.47 0.51
C LYS A 66 2.03 2.44 2.02
N LEU A 67 1.46 1.45 2.69
CA LEU A 67 1.58 1.26 4.13
C LEU A 67 2.49 0.08 4.46
N ASP A 68 3.06 -0.56 3.43
CA ASP A 68 3.90 -1.74 3.57
C ASP A 68 3.25 -2.84 4.43
N THR A 69 1.97 -3.07 4.22
CA THR A 69 1.17 -4.09 4.89
C THR A 69 0.11 -4.66 3.96
N ASN A 70 -0.66 -5.65 4.41
CA ASN A 70 -1.85 -6.15 3.73
C ASN A 70 -3.08 -5.94 4.61
N ILE A 71 -4.26 -6.09 4.01
CA ILE A 71 -5.50 -6.38 4.73
C ILE A 71 -5.73 -7.87 4.64
N ILE A 72 -5.96 -8.52 5.77
CA ILE A 72 -6.45 -9.89 5.86
C ILE A 72 -7.97 -9.81 5.84
N ALA A 73 -8.61 -10.56 4.96
CA ALA A 73 -10.07 -10.67 4.90
C ALA A 73 -10.48 -12.14 4.78
N VAL A 74 -11.43 -12.54 5.60
CA VAL A 74 -11.99 -13.90 5.62
C VAL A 74 -13.45 -13.85 6.05
N LYS A 75 -14.23 -14.86 5.66
CA LYS A 75 -15.57 -15.09 6.18
C LYS A 75 -15.48 -16.16 7.26
N ALA A 76 -15.92 -15.83 8.46
CA ALA A 76 -15.94 -16.74 9.60
C ALA A 76 -17.05 -17.78 9.49
N SER A 77 -17.01 -18.84 10.32
CA SER A 77 -17.99 -19.94 10.30
C SER A 77 -19.42 -19.50 10.64
N ASP A 78 -19.57 -18.36 11.34
CA ASP A 78 -20.86 -17.72 11.65
C ASP A 78 -21.42 -16.90 10.48
N GLY A 79 -20.73 -16.88 9.34
CA GLY A 79 -21.11 -16.15 8.14
C GLY A 79 -20.72 -14.66 8.15
N THR A 80 -20.12 -14.16 9.23
CA THR A 80 -19.66 -12.77 9.32
C THR A 80 -18.28 -12.59 8.70
N TYR A 81 -17.98 -11.38 8.27
CA TYR A 81 -16.69 -11.06 7.69
C TYR A 81 -15.72 -10.56 8.77
N ARG A 82 -14.47 -10.96 8.66
CA ARG A 82 -13.38 -10.52 9.53
C ARG A 82 -12.35 -9.78 8.71
N LEU A 83 -12.01 -8.57 9.15
CA LEU A 83 -11.01 -7.72 8.50
C LEU A 83 -9.96 -7.30 9.52
N ALA A 84 -8.69 -7.44 9.16
CA ALA A 84 -7.56 -7.02 9.99
C ALA A 84 -6.39 -6.55 9.13
N PHE A 85 -5.47 -5.79 9.72
CA PHE A 85 -4.19 -5.52 9.10
C PHE A 85 -3.23 -6.69 9.34
N ASP A 86 -2.43 -7.02 8.33
CA ASP A 86 -1.42 -8.08 8.37
C ASP A 86 -0.16 -7.61 9.12
N ASP A 87 -0.34 -7.26 10.39
CA ASP A 87 0.73 -6.83 11.27
C ASP A 87 0.58 -7.47 12.64
N CYS A 88 1.61 -8.21 13.07
CA CYS A 88 1.63 -8.89 14.35
C CYS A 88 2.07 -7.91 15.45
N ILE A 89 1.10 -7.43 16.23
CA ILE A 89 1.35 -6.51 17.35
C ILE A 89 2.28 -7.11 18.40
N GLY A 90 2.16 -8.42 18.71
CA GLY A 90 3.03 -9.06 19.70
C GLY A 90 4.48 -9.11 19.27
N CYS A 91 4.74 -9.45 18.00
CA CYS A 91 6.10 -9.38 17.49
C CYS A 91 6.71 -7.99 17.66
N TYR A 92 5.90 -6.94 17.46
CA TYR A 92 6.35 -5.57 17.66
C TYR A 92 6.63 -5.25 19.12
N TYR A 93 5.71 -5.57 20.04
CA TYR A 93 5.87 -5.23 21.46
C TYR A 93 6.90 -6.08 22.17
N GLU A 94 6.94 -7.38 21.91
CA GLU A 94 7.85 -8.30 22.60
C GLU A 94 9.27 -8.23 22.07
N ASN A 95 9.42 -8.21 20.74
CA ASN A 95 10.72 -8.40 20.12
C ASN A 95 11.17 -7.20 19.26
N GLY A 96 10.31 -6.17 19.10
CA GLY A 96 10.55 -5.07 18.17
C GLY A 96 10.68 -5.52 16.71
N LYS A 97 10.15 -6.69 16.37
CA LYS A 97 10.23 -7.28 15.04
C LYS A 97 8.91 -7.12 14.30
N HIS A 98 9.01 -7.06 12.99
CA HIS A 98 7.89 -7.16 12.11
C HIS A 98 7.49 -8.63 11.93
N GLY A 99 6.21 -8.93 12.06
CA GLY A 99 5.64 -10.25 11.78
C GLY A 99 4.47 -10.13 10.82
N ARG A 100 4.43 -11.01 9.84
CA ARG A 100 3.35 -11.15 8.88
C ARG A 100 2.62 -12.45 9.11
N TYR A 101 1.41 -12.51 8.60
CA TYR A 101 0.59 -13.71 8.70
C TYR A 101 0.51 -14.45 7.37
N SER A 102 0.34 -15.73 7.46
CA SER A 102 -0.06 -16.61 6.36
C SER A 102 -1.21 -17.50 6.83
N ASN A 103 -1.96 -18.09 5.90
CA ASN A 103 -2.93 -19.10 6.27
C ASN A 103 -2.21 -20.29 6.94
N ASN A 104 -2.80 -20.83 8.01
CA ASN A 104 -2.31 -22.06 8.62
C ASN A 104 -2.51 -23.27 7.68
N SER A 105 -1.97 -24.44 8.05
CA SER A 105 -1.91 -25.62 7.18
C SER A 105 -3.29 -26.18 6.76
N ASP A 106 -4.28 -25.99 7.60
CA ASP A 106 -5.66 -26.49 7.41
C ASP A 106 -6.66 -25.41 6.99
N ASN A 107 -6.18 -24.18 6.79
CA ASN A 107 -6.98 -23.01 6.40
C ASN A 107 -8.14 -22.71 7.36
N THR A 108 -7.91 -22.86 8.65
CA THR A 108 -8.89 -22.52 9.71
C THR A 108 -8.51 -21.25 10.46
N GLY A 109 -7.31 -20.72 10.21
CA GLY A 109 -6.75 -19.55 10.87
C GLY A 109 -5.57 -18.95 10.11
N VAL A 110 -4.96 -17.95 10.72
CA VAL A 110 -3.71 -17.36 10.27
C VAL A 110 -2.61 -17.58 11.30
N VAL A 111 -1.38 -17.77 10.83
CA VAL A 111 -0.19 -17.98 11.67
C VAL A 111 0.83 -16.90 11.38
N CYS A 112 1.39 -16.30 12.43
CA CYS A 112 2.47 -15.33 12.29
C CYS A 112 3.78 -16.04 11.92
N ASP A 113 4.42 -15.61 10.84
CA ASP A 113 5.68 -16.15 10.33
C ASP A 113 6.89 -15.93 11.25
N THR A 114 6.79 -14.95 12.16
CA THR A 114 7.88 -14.54 13.04
C THR A 114 7.82 -15.18 14.43
N CYS A 115 6.65 -15.20 15.08
CA CYS A 115 6.48 -15.74 16.43
C CYS A 115 5.71 -17.06 16.48
N GLY A 116 5.10 -17.50 15.38
CA GLY A 116 4.28 -18.71 15.34
C GLY A 116 2.92 -18.59 16.03
N SER A 117 2.52 -17.38 16.46
CA SER A 117 1.21 -17.16 17.06
C SER A 117 0.12 -17.44 16.03
N GLU A 118 -0.84 -18.27 16.38
CA GLU A 118 -1.95 -18.70 15.54
C GLU A 118 -3.27 -18.09 16.04
N ILE A 119 -4.07 -17.59 15.10
CA ILE A 119 -5.37 -16.97 15.35
C ILE A 119 -6.40 -17.63 14.44
N MET A 120 -7.43 -18.23 15.01
CA MET A 120 -8.51 -18.82 14.24
C MET A 120 -9.32 -17.72 13.53
N TYR A 121 -9.88 -18.02 12.37
CA TYR A 121 -10.70 -17.06 11.62
C TYR A 121 -11.88 -16.54 12.43
N ASP A 122 -12.51 -17.41 13.23
CA ASP A 122 -13.64 -17.05 14.06
C ASP A 122 -13.27 -16.05 15.17
N ASP A 123 -12.02 -16.09 15.63
CA ASP A 123 -11.52 -15.22 16.70
C ASP A 123 -10.94 -13.89 16.16
N MET A 124 -10.75 -13.77 14.85
CA MET A 124 -10.19 -12.59 14.23
C MET A 124 -11.14 -11.40 14.33
N GLY A 125 -10.63 -10.25 14.77
CA GLY A 125 -11.40 -9.00 14.83
C GLY A 125 -12.19 -8.77 16.14
N PHE A 126 -12.28 -9.76 17.05
CA PHE A 126 -12.90 -9.59 18.37
C PHE A 126 -11.96 -9.07 19.46
N LEU A 127 -10.82 -8.67 19.11
CA LEU A 127 -9.69 -8.69 19.99
C LEU A 127 -9.45 -7.33 20.63
N THR A 128 -9.00 -7.37 21.88
CA THR A 128 -8.56 -6.22 22.67
C THR A 128 -7.34 -5.55 22.03
N GLU A 129 -6.89 -4.40 22.56
CA GLU A 129 -5.73 -3.65 22.05
C GLU A 129 -4.42 -4.47 21.96
N GLU A 130 -4.36 -5.64 22.61
CA GLU A 130 -3.21 -6.57 22.60
C GLU A 130 -3.34 -7.65 21.53
N SER A 131 -4.37 -7.60 20.73
CA SER A 131 -4.74 -8.69 19.85
C SER A 131 -4.17 -8.58 18.46
N MET A 132 -3.88 -9.72 17.94
CA MET A 132 -3.18 -9.93 16.68
C MET A 132 -4.01 -10.81 15.77
N PRO A 133 -4.11 -10.49 14.50
CA PRO A 133 -3.64 -9.30 13.77
C PRO A 133 -4.39 -8.02 14.16
N TYR A 134 -3.83 -6.84 13.84
CA TYR A 134 -4.42 -5.56 14.21
C TYR A 134 -5.81 -5.37 13.58
N PRO A 135 -6.89 -5.30 14.36
CA PRO A 135 -8.25 -5.32 13.83
C PRO A 135 -8.58 -4.03 13.06
N ILE A 136 -9.44 -4.16 12.05
CA ILE A 136 -10.08 -3.03 11.37
C ILE A 136 -11.45 -2.85 11.99
N ALA A 137 -11.71 -1.70 12.61
CA ALA A 137 -12.97 -1.43 13.27
C ALA A 137 -14.11 -1.31 12.24
N GLU A 138 -15.19 -2.04 12.45
CA GLU A 138 -16.37 -2.02 11.55
C GLU A 138 -16.96 -0.61 11.41
N THR A 139 -16.89 0.21 12.46
CA THR A 139 -17.39 1.59 12.47
C THR A 139 -16.60 2.52 11.56
N GLU A 140 -15.43 2.12 11.13
CA GLU A 140 -14.52 2.91 10.30
C GLU A 140 -14.55 2.54 8.82
N ILE A 141 -15.34 1.53 8.47
CA ILE A 141 -15.51 1.06 7.11
C ILE A 141 -16.93 1.31 6.61
N ILE A 142 -17.08 1.46 5.32
CA ILE A 142 -18.39 1.54 4.66
C ILE A 142 -18.69 0.15 4.11
N SER A 143 -19.82 -0.44 4.51
CA SER A 143 -20.28 -1.75 4.04
C SER A 143 -21.60 -1.58 3.28
N ASN A 144 -21.66 -2.10 2.06
CA ASN A 144 -22.89 -2.30 1.30
C ASN A 144 -23.12 -3.80 1.02
N GLU A 145 -24.08 -4.16 0.19
CA GLU A 145 -24.38 -5.56 -0.12
C GLU A 145 -23.19 -6.30 -0.72
N ASP A 146 -22.44 -5.65 -1.61
CA ASP A 146 -21.43 -6.30 -2.43
C ASP A 146 -19.99 -6.02 -1.96
N GLN A 147 -19.74 -4.93 -1.22
CA GLN A 147 -18.40 -4.42 -1.00
C GLN A 147 -18.18 -3.90 0.41
N PHE A 148 -16.91 -3.98 0.84
CA PHE A 148 -16.34 -3.15 1.89
C PHE A 148 -15.50 -2.04 1.27
N ILE A 149 -15.64 -0.82 1.78
CA ILE A 149 -14.82 0.32 1.40
C ILE A 149 -14.10 0.80 2.66
N ILE A 150 -12.78 0.73 2.65
CA ILE A 150 -11.93 1.24 3.71
C ILE A 150 -11.45 2.63 3.29
N PRO A 151 -11.94 3.71 3.92
CA PRO A 151 -11.66 5.07 3.49
C PRO A 151 -10.18 5.44 3.59
N GLU A 152 -9.68 6.21 2.62
CA GLU A 152 -8.34 6.83 2.64
C GLU A 152 -8.07 7.49 3.99
N LYS A 153 -9.03 8.25 4.51
CA LYS A 153 -8.91 8.96 5.78
C LYS A 153 -8.58 8.02 6.95
N TYR A 154 -9.24 6.85 7.01
CA TYR A 154 -8.96 5.86 8.03
C TYR A 154 -7.54 5.30 7.88
N LEU A 155 -7.16 4.92 6.66
CA LEU A 155 -5.81 4.42 6.37
C LEU A 155 -4.73 5.45 6.71
N MET A 156 -4.96 6.72 6.42
CA MET A 156 -4.05 7.81 6.78
C MET A 156 -3.91 7.99 8.30
N ASN A 157 -5.00 7.88 9.06
CA ASN A 157 -4.96 7.95 10.51
C ASN A 157 -4.18 6.78 11.13
N LYS A 158 -4.24 5.60 10.51
CA LYS A 158 -3.51 4.41 10.95
C LYS A 158 -2.07 4.34 10.44
N LYS A 159 -1.72 5.17 9.48
CA LYS A 159 -0.40 5.14 8.82
C LYS A 159 0.77 5.14 9.81
N ALA A 160 0.77 6.05 10.78
CA ALA A 160 1.86 6.14 11.75
C ALA A 160 1.99 4.86 12.61
N VAL A 161 0.86 4.26 13.00
CA VAL A 161 0.84 3.01 13.77
C VAL A 161 1.37 1.87 12.92
N LEU A 162 0.84 1.71 11.69
CA LEU A 162 1.24 0.64 10.78
C LEU A 162 2.70 0.75 10.34
N GLU A 163 3.21 1.95 10.07
CA GLU A 163 4.62 2.17 9.75
C GLU A 163 5.54 1.82 10.93
N ASN A 164 5.10 2.05 12.16
CA ASN A 164 5.85 1.66 13.34
C ASN A 164 5.84 0.14 13.53
N LEU A 165 4.68 -0.51 13.33
CA LEU A 165 4.55 -1.97 13.40
C LEU A 165 5.36 -2.65 12.30
N SER A 166 5.36 -2.11 11.08
CA SER A 166 6.07 -2.69 9.94
C SER A 166 7.60 -2.58 10.03
N LYS A 167 8.12 -1.56 10.72
CA LYS A 167 9.58 -1.33 10.86
C LYS A 167 10.19 -2.03 12.07
N GLY A 168 9.37 -2.50 13.02
CA GLY A 168 9.83 -2.99 14.31
C GLY A 168 10.37 -1.86 15.21
N LYS A 169 10.74 -2.21 16.43
CA LYS A 169 11.51 -1.31 17.32
C LYS A 169 12.99 -1.34 16.91
N LYS A 170 13.56 -0.16 16.70
CA LYS A 170 15.02 -0.01 16.54
C LYS A 170 15.71 -0.08 17.89
#